data_068cae77935ee6b3dfebbd422b79faf1
#
_entry.id   068cae77935ee6b3dfebbd422b79faf1
#
_cell.length_a   1.000
_cell.length_b   1.000
_cell.length_c   1.000
_cell.angle_alpha   90.00
_cell.angle_beta   90.00
_cell.angle_gamma   90.00
#
_symmetry.space_group_name_H-M   'P 1'
#
loop_
_entity.id
_entity.type
_entity.pdbx_description
1 polymer ?
#
loop_
_entity_poly.entity_id
_entity_poly.type
_entity_poly.pdbx_seq_one_letter_code
_entity_poly.pdbx_strand_id
1 'polypeptide(L)'
;MNKENGNRISEGEQRLQQWLGSIHARSGDLAASEAKVVDLLLVDPLFVGTSTAAQVATRAGVSPPTVIRAARAIGFTGFTELKIEIARARGTAQFFAPPEVLTADATLASVLETSIRAGVDALTALSGAIEISALDEAVDLIQSARQVFAFGAGPSATVAADAVFRLRTAGVITVSIQDYLSAMIAARLLGPGDVIIVVSSTGRTSSTLSIADAASSAGASLIAITNQYDTPLATLANVSLVVGGMPLPAQMAA
;
A
#
# COMPACT_ATOMS: atom_id res chain seq x y z
N MET A 1 10.65 23.06 23.44
CA MET A 1 10.08 22.30 22.31
C MET A 1 10.39 20.79 22.32
N ASN A 2 11.23 20.27 23.25
CA ASN A 2 11.66 18.85 23.26
C ASN A 2 10.88 17.90 24.22
N LYS A 3 9.94 18.39 25.04
CA LYS A 3 9.21 17.52 26.00
C LYS A 3 7.97 16.82 25.40
N GLU A 4 7.33 17.40 24.41
CA GLU A 4 6.14 16.80 23.77
C GLU A 4 6.46 15.64 22.85
N ASN A 5 7.60 15.64 22.14
CA ASN A 5 8.00 14.53 21.27
C ASN A 5 8.43 13.27 22.07
N GLY A 6 9.04 13.43 23.23
CA GLY A 6 9.41 12.31 24.10
C GLY A 6 8.19 11.59 24.69
N ASN A 7 7.13 12.34 25.02
CA ASN A 7 5.91 11.78 25.61
C ASN A 7 5.08 10.98 24.57
N ARG A 8 5.06 11.38 23.31
CA ARG A 8 4.33 10.66 22.24
C ARG A 8 4.95 9.31 21.89
N ILE A 9 6.27 9.19 21.92
CA ILE A 9 6.99 7.93 21.69
C ILE A 9 6.65 6.93 22.80
N SER A 10 6.64 7.37 24.07
CA SER A 10 6.30 6.53 25.23
C SER A 10 4.84 6.04 25.22
N GLU A 11 3.90 6.88 24.79
CA GLU A 11 2.48 6.49 24.68
C GLU A 11 2.22 5.49 23.53
N GLY A 12 2.94 5.60 22.42
CA GLY A 12 2.87 4.65 21.33
C GLY A 12 3.44 3.28 21.71
N GLU A 13 4.54 3.26 22.46
CA GLU A 13 5.13 2.02 22.97
C GLU A 13 4.23 1.35 24.00
N GLN A 14 3.61 2.10 24.89
CA GLN A 14 2.68 1.55 25.88
C GLN A 14 1.44 0.94 25.20
N ARG A 15 0.87 1.60 24.19
CA ARG A 15 -0.26 1.05 23.42
C ARG A 15 0.12 -0.23 22.67
N LEU A 16 1.31 -0.26 22.06
CA LEU A 16 1.81 -1.46 21.41
C LEU A 16 1.95 -2.62 22.40
N GLN A 17 2.53 -2.39 23.56
CA GLN A 17 2.69 -3.43 24.58
C GLN A 17 1.34 -3.95 25.10
N GLN A 18 0.36 -3.08 25.32
CA GLN A 18 -0.99 -3.48 25.71
C GLN A 18 -1.65 -4.32 24.62
N TRP A 19 -1.49 -3.93 23.34
CA TRP A 19 -2.03 -4.66 22.21
C TRP A 19 -1.36 -6.03 22.06
N LEU A 20 -0.03 -6.13 22.14
CA LEU A 20 0.72 -7.39 22.13
C LEU A 20 0.29 -8.31 23.29
N GLY A 21 0.03 -7.76 24.47
CA GLY A 21 -0.56 -8.51 25.58
C GLY A 21 -1.92 -9.12 25.24
N SER A 22 -2.76 -8.40 24.52
CA SER A 22 -4.06 -8.90 24.04
C SER A 22 -3.93 -10.01 22.99
N ILE A 23 -2.91 -9.94 22.14
CA ILE A 23 -2.59 -10.99 21.17
C ILE A 23 -2.09 -12.25 21.89
N HIS A 24 -1.17 -12.08 22.85
CA HIS A 24 -0.68 -13.19 23.65
C HIS A 24 -1.83 -13.95 24.37
N ALA A 25 -2.81 -13.22 24.90
CA ALA A 25 -3.98 -13.81 25.54
C ALA A 25 -4.86 -14.66 24.59
N ARG A 26 -4.81 -14.39 23.28
CA ARG A 26 -5.55 -15.12 22.23
C ARG A 26 -4.77 -16.29 21.62
N SER A 27 -3.51 -16.48 21.98
CA SER A 27 -2.62 -17.46 21.36
C SER A 27 -2.67 -18.87 21.99
N GLY A 28 -3.58 -19.12 22.94
CA GLY A 28 -3.61 -20.35 23.74
C GLY A 28 -3.89 -21.64 22.97
N ASP A 29 -4.62 -21.61 21.85
CA ASP A 29 -5.07 -22.79 21.10
C ASP A 29 -4.54 -22.85 19.65
N LEU A 30 -3.37 -22.26 19.40
CA LEU A 30 -2.79 -22.22 18.05
C LEU A 30 -2.13 -23.54 17.66
N ALA A 31 -2.23 -23.90 16.37
CA ALA A 31 -1.41 -24.98 15.83
C ALA A 31 0.08 -24.62 15.93
N ALA A 32 0.97 -25.61 16.10
CA ALA A 32 2.40 -25.38 16.32
C ALA A 32 3.08 -24.51 15.23
N SER A 33 2.61 -24.58 13.99
CA SER A 33 3.12 -23.75 12.88
C SER A 33 2.59 -22.32 12.93
N GLU A 34 1.40 -22.09 13.47
CA GLU A 34 0.78 -20.79 13.63
C GLU A 34 1.37 -20.07 14.85
N ALA A 35 1.64 -20.81 15.92
CA ALA A 35 2.32 -20.29 17.10
C ALA A 35 3.67 -19.66 16.76
N LYS A 36 4.49 -20.26 15.87
CA LYS A 36 5.76 -19.67 15.42
C LYS A 36 5.62 -18.28 14.79
N VAL A 37 4.53 -18.03 14.08
CA VAL A 37 4.24 -16.72 13.47
C VAL A 37 3.85 -15.72 14.56
N VAL A 38 3.04 -16.13 15.52
CA VAL A 38 2.64 -15.29 16.65
C VAL A 38 3.79 -14.99 17.58
N ASP A 39 4.65 -15.97 17.85
CA ASP A 39 5.89 -15.77 18.62
C ASP A 39 6.79 -14.72 17.95
N LEU A 40 6.96 -14.81 16.62
CA LEU A 40 7.71 -13.81 15.86
C LEU A 40 7.05 -12.42 15.96
N LEU A 41 5.73 -12.35 15.89
CA LEU A 41 4.99 -11.09 16.08
C LEU A 41 5.21 -10.48 17.47
N LEU A 42 5.20 -11.29 18.51
CA LEU A 42 5.41 -10.84 19.90
C LEU A 42 6.85 -10.35 20.12
N VAL A 43 7.83 -10.95 19.45
CA VAL A 43 9.26 -10.60 19.57
C VAL A 43 9.63 -9.42 18.70
N ASP A 44 9.15 -9.37 17.46
CA ASP A 44 9.51 -8.33 16.47
C ASP A 44 8.28 -7.88 15.67
N PRO A 45 7.37 -7.14 16.34
CA PRO A 45 6.16 -6.63 15.69
C PRO A 45 6.46 -5.66 14.55
N LEU A 46 7.61 -4.97 14.58
CA LEU A 46 8.03 -4.07 13.52
C LEU A 46 8.31 -4.83 12.23
N PHE A 47 9.10 -5.90 12.32
CA PHE A 47 9.38 -6.75 11.17
C PHE A 47 8.09 -7.34 10.59
N VAL A 48 7.21 -7.90 11.41
CA VAL A 48 5.93 -8.47 10.93
C VAL A 48 5.05 -7.41 10.29
N GLY A 49 5.00 -6.21 10.86
CA GLY A 49 4.20 -5.10 10.35
C GLY A 49 4.68 -4.52 9.01
N THR A 50 5.98 -4.62 8.72
CA THR A 50 6.60 -4.04 7.52
C THR A 50 6.95 -5.06 6.44
N SER A 51 6.90 -6.36 6.76
CA SER A 51 7.28 -7.45 5.84
C SER A 51 6.09 -8.02 5.04
N THR A 52 6.41 -8.73 3.95
CA THR A 52 5.45 -9.56 3.21
C THR A 52 5.15 -10.85 3.97
N ALA A 53 4.03 -11.50 3.64
CA ALA A 53 3.72 -12.82 4.20
C ALA A 53 4.80 -13.86 3.87
N ALA A 54 5.47 -13.74 2.72
CA ALA A 54 6.58 -14.62 2.32
C ALA A 54 7.83 -14.41 3.20
N GLN A 55 8.19 -13.15 3.48
CA GLN A 55 9.33 -12.83 4.35
C GLN A 55 9.09 -13.27 5.79
N VAL A 56 7.87 -13.04 6.32
CA VAL A 56 7.47 -13.52 7.64
C VAL A 56 7.49 -15.04 7.69
N ALA A 57 6.97 -15.71 6.66
CA ALA A 57 6.98 -17.17 6.55
C ALA A 57 8.40 -17.74 6.57
N THR A 58 9.32 -17.14 5.81
CA THR A 58 10.73 -17.53 5.78
C THR A 58 11.37 -17.39 7.15
N ARG A 59 11.18 -16.26 7.83
CA ARG A 59 11.79 -16.00 9.15
C ARG A 59 11.18 -16.86 10.27
N ALA A 60 9.87 -17.16 10.18
CA ALA A 60 9.19 -18.04 11.12
C ALA A 60 9.39 -19.55 10.81
N GLY A 61 10.00 -19.90 9.68
CA GLY A 61 10.19 -21.29 9.26
C GLY A 61 8.88 -22.00 8.93
N VAL A 62 7.93 -21.30 8.25
CA VAL A 62 6.62 -21.81 7.87
C VAL A 62 6.30 -21.49 6.41
N SER A 63 5.11 -21.85 5.92
CA SER A 63 4.65 -21.47 4.59
C SER A 63 3.87 -20.15 4.60
N PRO A 64 3.84 -19.36 3.51
CA PRO A 64 3.05 -18.13 3.44
C PRO A 64 1.56 -18.31 3.77
N PRO A 65 0.86 -19.38 3.33
CA PRO A 65 -0.51 -19.66 3.79
C PRO A 65 -0.65 -19.81 5.30
N THR A 66 0.39 -20.30 5.99
CA THR A 66 0.40 -20.43 7.46
C THR A 66 0.39 -19.07 8.15
N VAL A 67 1.09 -18.07 7.58
CA VAL A 67 1.06 -16.69 8.09
C VAL A 67 -0.35 -16.12 8.04
N ILE A 68 -1.08 -16.36 6.94
CA ILE A 68 -2.47 -15.90 6.78
C ILE A 68 -3.39 -16.63 7.79
N ARG A 69 -3.21 -17.93 7.99
CA ARG A 69 -3.98 -18.71 8.99
C ARG A 69 -3.69 -18.24 10.41
N ALA A 70 -2.42 -17.99 10.75
CA ALA A 70 -2.04 -17.47 12.06
C ALA A 70 -2.73 -16.14 12.35
N ALA A 71 -2.75 -15.19 11.39
CA ALA A 71 -3.48 -13.94 11.53
C ALA A 71 -4.98 -14.16 11.79
N ARG A 72 -5.60 -15.11 11.09
CA ARG A 72 -7.02 -15.46 11.30
C ARG A 72 -7.27 -16.12 12.65
N ALA A 73 -6.38 -16.99 13.09
CA ALA A 73 -6.50 -17.69 14.37
C ALA A 73 -6.45 -16.75 15.58
N ILE A 74 -5.74 -15.61 15.46
CA ILE A 74 -5.70 -14.57 16.50
C ILE A 74 -6.76 -13.48 16.32
N GLY A 75 -7.73 -13.68 15.38
CA GLY A 75 -8.95 -12.89 15.28
C GLY A 75 -8.96 -11.80 14.20
N PHE A 76 -8.03 -11.84 13.23
CA PHE A 76 -8.03 -10.93 12.08
C PHE A 76 -8.58 -11.64 10.83
N THR A 77 -9.08 -10.90 9.85
CA THR A 77 -9.58 -11.46 8.59
C THR A 77 -8.44 -12.03 7.72
N GLY A 78 -7.19 -11.54 7.95
CA GLY A 78 -5.98 -12.02 7.27
C GLY A 78 -4.75 -11.22 7.68
N PHE A 79 -3.63 -11.50 7.01
CA PHE A 79 -2.34 -10.90 7.34
C PHE A 79 -2.31 -9.37 7.10
N THR A 80 -3.04 -8.89 6.10
CA THR A 80 -3.14 -7.45 5.81
C THR A 80 -3.79 -6.69 6.97
N GLU A 81 -4.90 -7.20 7.52
CA GLU A 81 -5.53 -6.58 8.68
C GLU A 81 -4.63 -6.61 9.91
N LEU A 82 -3.92 -7.73 10.12
CA LEU A 82 -2.93 -7.82 11.19
C LEU A 82 -1.87 -6.71 11.08
N LYS A 83 -1.33 -6.45 9.89
CA LYS A 83 -0.36 -5.36 9.65
C LYS A 83 -0.95 -3.99 9.99
N ILE A 84 -2.20 -3.76 9.60
CA ILE A 84 -2.93 -2.53 9.93
C ILE A 84 -3.05 -2.35 11.44
N GLU A 85 -3.41 -3.41 12.17
CA GLU A 85 -3.55 -3.35 13.62
C GLU A 85 -2.21 -3.17 14.34
N ILE A 86 -1.12 -3.75 13.82
CA ILE A 86 0.24 -3.46 14.31
C ILE A 86 0.55 -1.97 14.15
N ALA A 87 0.26 -1.40 12.99
CA ALA A 87 0.46 0.02 12.73
C ALA A 87 -0.40 0.89 13.67
N ARG A 88 -1.66 0.53 13.91
CA ARG A 88 -2.54 1.19 14.87
C ARG A 88 -1.99 1.14 16.30
N ALA A 89 -1.59 -0.02 16.75
CA ALA A 89 -1.05 -0.20 18.09
C ALA A 89 0.21 0.64 18.33
N ARG A 90 1.02 0.85 17.30
CA ARG A 90 2.23 1.69 17.35
C ARG A 90 1.94 3.20 17.31
N GLY A 91 0.68 3.61 17.16
CA GLY A 91 0.32 5.01 17.00
C GLY A 91 0.69 5.59 15.62
N THR A 92 1.15 4.75 14.68
CA THR A 92 1.39 5.12 13.28
C THR A 92 0.12 4.96 12.45
N ALA A 93 -0.95 4.52 13.02
CA ALA A 93 -2.22 4.17 12.38
C ALA A 93 -3.25 5.29 12.35
N GLN A 94 -2.87 6.50 12.64
CA GLN A 94 -3.65 7.67 12.19
C GLN A 94 -3.98 7.61 10.68
N PHE A 95 -3.28 6.76 9.99
CA PHE A 95 -3.33 6.37 8.60
C PHE A 95 -4.55 5.64 8.15
N PHE A 96 -5.07 4.77 9.00
CA PHE A 96 -6.22 3.92 8.73
C PHE A 96 -7.45 4.40 9.51
N ALA A 97 -7.32 5.48 10.29
CA ALA A 97 -8.48 6.17 10.82
C ALA A 97 -9.24 6.77 9.63
N PRO A 98 -10.56 6.58 9.53
CA PRO A 98 -11.36 7.34 8.58
C PRO A 98 -11.04 8.83 8.79
N PRO A 99 -10.91 9.61 7.71
CA PRO A 99 -10.70 11.04 7.83
C PRO A 99 -11.80 11.59 8.74
N GLU A 100 -11.42 12.50 9.63
CA GLU A 100 -12.37 13.17 10.53
C GLU A 100 -13.53 13.69 9.67
N VAL A 101 -14.74 13.21 9.92
CA VAL A 101 -15.91 13.59 9.12
C VAL A 101 -16.15 15.07 9.38
N LEU A 102 -15.84 15.90 8.40
CA LEU A 102 -16.16 17.30 8.47
C LEU A 102 -17.69 17.44 8.53
N THR A 103 -18.17 18.02 9.60
CA THR A 103 -19.59 18.29 9.77
C THR A 103 -20.01 19.51 8.93
N ALA A 104 -21.28 19.62 8.57
CA ALA A 104 -21.76 20.71 7.72
C ALA A 104 -21.56 22.12 8.32
N ASP A 105 -21.30 22.20 9.61
CA ASP A 105 -20.99 23.41 10.39
C ASP A 105 -19.48 23.64 10.61
N ALA A 106 -18.62 22.83 9.97
CA ALA A 106 -17.18 22.99 10.07
C ALA A 106 -16.73 24.38 9.60
N THR A 107 -15.87 25.02 10.37
CA THR A 107 -15.29 26.31 9.97
C THR A 107 -14.21 26.12 8.91
N LEU A 108 -13.94 27.14 8.08
CA LEU A 108 -12.85 27.08 7.09
C LEU A 108 -11.49 26.79 7.75
N ALA A 109 -11.27 27.27 8.98
CA ALA A 109 -10.05 26.98 9.73
C ALA A 109 -9.95 25.50 10.08
N SER A 110 -11.04 24.87 10.56
CA SER A 110 -11.04 23.44 10.89
C SER A 110 -10.90 22.56 9.63
N VAL A 111 -11.50 22.95 8.51
CA VAL A 111 -11.33 22.26 7.21
C VAL A 111 -9.86 22.31 6.78
N LEU A 112 -9.22 23.48 6.85
CA LEU A 112 -7.81 23.64 6.49
C LEU A 112 -6.90 22.78 7.38
N GLU A 113 -7.09 22.84 8.70
CA GLU A 113 -6.29 22.10 9.67
C GLU A 113 -6.44 20.57 9.47
N THR A 114 -7.67 20.10 9.30
CA THR A 114 -7.96 18.67 9.04
C THR A 114 -7.34 18.21 7.72
N SER A 115 -7.40 19.02 6.66
CA SER A 115 -6.81 18.71 5.37
C SER A 115 -5.28 18.63 5.43
N ILE A 116 -4.64 19.58 6.13
CA ILE A 116 -3.18 19.57 6.34
C ILE A 116 -2.77 18.34 7.16
N ARG A 117 -3.49 18.06 8.24
CA ARG A 117 -3.21 16.91 9.11
C ARG A 117 -3.33 15.60 8.32
N ALA A 118 -4.41 15.43 7.56
CA ALA A 118 -4.61 14.26 6.70
C ALA A 118 -3.47 14.08 5.68
N GLY A 119 -2.98 15.16 5.09
CA GLY A 119 -1.83 15.11 4.17
C GLY A 119 -0.52 14.71 4.87
N VAL A 120 -0.23 15.26 6.04
CA VAL A 120 0.95 14.92 6.84
C VAL A 120 0.88 13.46 7.29
N ASP A 121 -0.28 13.03 7.76
CA ASP A 121 -0.51 11.66 8.18
C ASP A 121 -0.33 10.70 7.00
N ALA A 122 -0.84 11.03 5.81
CA ALA A 122 -0.68 10.27 4.58
C ALA A 122 0.80 10.12 4.18
N LEU A 123 1.59 11.12 4.19
CA LEU A 123 3.03 11.07 3.88
C LEU A 123 3.82 10.29 4.94
N THR A 124 3.48 10.48 6.20
CA THR A 124 4.17 9.80 7.31
C THR A 124 3.97 8.28 7.24
N ALA A 125 2.80 7.80 6.85
CA ALA A 125 2.51 6.39 6.75
C ALA A 125 3.04 5.73 5.49
N LEU A 126 3.17 6.50 4.42
CA LEU A 126 3.83 6.02 3.22
C LEU A 126 5.23 5.48 3.56
N SER A 127 5.96 6.17 4.44
CA SER A 127 7.30 5.73 4.88
C SER A 127 7.31 4.37 5.59
N GLY A 128 6.18 3.94 6.15
CA GLY A 128 6.03 2.63 6.80
C GLY A 128 5.25 1.59 5.98
N ALA A 129 4.56 2.03 4.93
CA ALA A 129 3.73 1.16 4.09
C ALA A 129 4.46 0.63 2.86
N ILE A 130 5.35 1.43 2.28
CA ILE A 130 6.06 1.06 1.06
C ILE A 130 7.19 0.08 1.36
N GLU A 131 7.27 -0.99 0.60
CA GLU A 131 8.36 -1.96 0.69
C GLU A 131 9.55 -1.45 -0.12
N ILE A 132 10.68 -1.21 0.54
CA ILE A 132 11.89 -0.66 -0.12
C ILE A 132 12.38 -1.58 -1.23
N SER A 133 12.33 -2.89 -1.05
CA SER A 133 12.70 -3.86 -2.09
C SER A 133 11.82 -3.75 -3.34
N ALA A 134 10.52 -3.52 -3.18
CA ALA A 134 9.62 -3.31 -4.31
C ALA A 134 9.88 -1.97 -5.00
N LEU A 135 10.27 -0.95 -4.23
CA LEU A 135 10.66 0.34 -4.79
C LEU A 135 11.97 0.22 -5.60
N ASP A 136 12.97 -0.49 -5.08
CA ASP A 136 14.24 -0.74 -5.80
C ASP A 136 13.97 -1.50 -7.10
N GLU A 137 13.14 -2.54 -7.09
CA GLU A 137 12.77 -3.29 -8.29
C GLU A 137 12.02 -2.41 -9.31
N ALA A 138 11.11 -1.54 -8.84
CA ALA A 138 10.41 -0.60 -9.71
C ALA A 138 11.40 0.42 -10.35
N VAL A 139 12.38 0.88 -9.61
CA VAL A 139 13.43 1.78 -10.11
C VAL A 139 14.27 1.09 -11.17
N ASP A 140 14.69 -0.16 -10.94
CA ASP A 140 15.47 -0.94 -11.90
C ASP A 140 14.69 -1.17 -13.20
N LEU A 141 13.41 -1.50 -13.12
CA LEU A 141 12.54 -1.62 -14.28
C LEU A 141 12.45 -0.31 -15.07
N ILE A 142 12.24 0.82 -14.38
CA ILE A 142 12.13 2.14 -15.02
C ILE A 142 13.46 2.56 -15.67
N GLN A 143 14.59 2.34 -15.01
CA GLN A 143 15.90 2.72 -15.51
C GLN A 143 16.33 1.91 -16.75
N SER A 144 15.95 0.64 -16.79
CA SER A 144 16.24 -0.25 -17.92
C SER A 144 15.22 -0.15 -19.07
N ALA A 145 14.10 0.59 -18.85
CA ALA A 145 13.03 0.66 -19.80
C ALA A 145 13.42 1.44 -21.06
N ARG A 146 13.04 0.93 -22.23
CA ARG A 146 13.08 1.65 -23.48
C ARG A 146 12.13 2.86 -23.45
N GLN A 147 10.96 2.71 -22.86
CA GLN A 147 9.96 3.75 -22.62
C GLN A 147 9.04 3.33 -21.47
N VAL A 148 8.47 4.32 -20.80
CA VAL A 148 7.53 4.11 -19.69
C VAL A 148 6.18 4.72 -20.06
N PHE A 149 5.13 3.93 -19.98
CA PHE A 149 3.74 4.39 -20.05
C PHE A 149 3.17 4.54 -18.66
N ALA A 150 2.20 5.44 -18.48
CA ALA A 150 1.41 5.47 -17.26
C ALA A 150 -0.07 5.65 -17.59
N PHE A 151 -0.88 4.90 -16.86
CA PHE A 151 -2.34 4.93 -16.98
C PHE A 151 -2.99 4.87 -15.61
N GLY A 152 -4.09 5.59 -15.47
CA GLY A 152 -5.01 5.55 -14.34
C GLY A 152 -6.38 6.01 -14.79
N ALA A 153 -7.44 5.47 -14.22
CA ALA A 153 -8.82 5.85 -14.53
C ALA A 153 -9.35 6.86 -13.50
N GLY A 154 -10.16 7.83 -13.95
CA GLY A 154 -10.76 8.85 -13.08
C GLY A 154 -9.72 9.64 -12.30
N PRO A 155 -9.84 9.78 -10.96
CA PRO A 155 -8.87 10.54 -10.15
C PRO A 155 -7.44 9.99 -10.23
N SER A 156 -7.26 8.69 -10.48
CA SER A 156 -5.94 8.07 -10.65
C SER A 156 -5.23 8.54 -11.92
N ALA A 157 -5.94 9.08 -12.90
CA ALA A 157 -5.34 9.64 -14.12
C ALA A 157 -4.43 10.85 -13.82
N THR A 158 -4.81 11.67 -12.85
CA THR A 158 -3.99 12.81 -12.41
C THR A 158 -2.66 12.34 -11.81
N VAL A 159 -2.71 11.28 -10.99
CA VAL A 159 -1.50 10.70 -10.39
C VAL A 159 -0.59 10.09 -11.46
N ALA A 160 -1.17 9.36 -12.42
CA ALA A 160 -0.42 8.80 -13.54
C ALA A 160 0.23 9.90 -14.41
N ALA A 161 -0.48 11.00 -14.65
CA ALA A 161 0.06 12.15 -15.40
C ALA A 161 1.20 12.86 -14.65
N ASP A 162 1.08 13.04 -13.33
CA ASP A 162 2.16 13.61 -12.50
C ASP A 162 3.39 12.70 -12.49
N ALA A 163 3.22 11.38 -12.38
CA ALA A 163 4.31 10.42 -12.47
C ALA A 163 5.07 10.54 -13.80
N VAL A 164 4.35 10.62 -14.93
CA VAL A 164 4.94 10.85 -16.26
C VAL A 164 5.73 12.15 -16.29
N PHE A 165 5.17 13.24 -15.78
CA PHE A 165 5.86 14.54 -15.74
C PHE A 165 7.18 14.45 -14.95
N ARG A 166 7.14 13.86 -13.76
CA ARG A 166 8.33 13.73 -12.89
C ARG A 166 9.39 12.82 -13.50
N LEU A 167 9.01 11.67 -14.04
CA LEU A 167 9.93 10.76 -14.71
C LEU A 167 10.58 11.40 -15.94
N ARG A 168 9.82 12.20 -16.70
CA ARG A 168 10.35 12.95 -17.84
C ARG A 168 11.38 14.00 -17.41
N THR A 169 11.16 14.68 -16.29
CA THR A 169 12.18 15.61 -15.75
C THR A 169 13.44 14.90 -15.27
N ALA A 170 13.35 13.62 -14.93
CA ALA A 170 14.47 12.75 -14.60
C ALA A 170 15.13 12.12 -15.85
N GLY A 171 14.71 12.47 -17.07
CA GLY A 171 15.29 11.99 -18.32
C GLY A 171 14.71 10.68 -18.85
N VAL A 172 13.65 10.14 -18.24
CA VAL A 172 13.00 8.91 -18.71
C VAL A 172 12.07 9.21 -19.89
N ILE A 173 12.14 8.40 -20.94
CA ILE A 173 11.20 8.49 -22.07
C ILE A 173 9.83 8.00 -21.60
N THR A 174 8.86 8.91 -21.51
CA THR A 174 7.54 8.61 -20.97
C THR A 174 6.41 9.05 -21.87
N VAL A 175 5.33 8.29 -21.85
CA VAL A 175 4.08 8.60 -22.58
C VAL A 175 2.91 8.56 -21.61
N SER A 176 2.11 9.63 -21.59
CA SER A 176 0.84 9.69 -20.85
C SER A 176 -0.31 9.55 -21.82
N ILE A 177 -1.23 8.65 -21.53
CA ILE A 177 -2.47 8.47 -22.30
C ILE A 177 -3.64 8.54 -21.31
N GLN A 178 -4.53 9.47 -21.53
CA GLN A 178 -5.60 9.77 -20.57
C GLN A 178 -6.92 9.10 -20.91
N ASP A 179 -7.19 8.85 -22.19
CA ASP A 179 -8.42 8.17 -22.60
C ASP A 179 -8.23 6.65 -22.71
N TYR A 180 -9.28 5.92 -22.41
CA TYR A 180 -9.27 4.46 -22.34
C TYR A 180 -8.96 3.81 -23.70
N LEU A 181 -9.52 4.33 -24.80
CA LEU A 181 -9.35 3.72 -26.12
C LEU A 181 -7.91 3.83 -26.61
N SER A 182 -7.34 5.02 -26.51
CA SER A 182 -5.93 5.26 -26.85
C SER A 182 -4.99 4.48 -25.95
N ALA A 183 -5.31 4.37 -24.66
CA ALA A 183 -4.53 3.58 -23.71
C ALA A 183 -4.58 2.08 -24.05
N MET A 184 -5.73 1.54 -24.46
CA MET A 184 -5.87 0.15 -24.88
C MET A 184 -5.06 -0.14 -26.14
N ILE A 185 -5.08 0.77 -27.11
CA ILE A 185 -4.28 0.62 -28.34
C ILE A 185 -2.78 0.64 -28.00
N ALA A 186 -2.36 1.62 -27.18
CA ALA A 186 -0.98 1.75 -26.78
C ALA A 186 -0.50 0.53 -25.96
N ALA A 187 -1.29 0.05 -25.01
CA ALA A 187 -0.95 -1.12 -24.22
C ALA A 187 -0.66 -2.37 -25.06
N ARG A 188 -1.43 -2.56 -26.14
CA ARG A 188 -1.21 -3.67 -27.08
C ARG A 188 0.01 -3.51 -27.99
N LEU A 189 0.52 -2.29 -28.12
CA LEU A 189 1.72 -1.97 -28.91
C LEU A 189 3.00 -1.98 -28.08
N LEU A 190 2.89 -2.16 -26.76
CA LEU A 190 4.03 -2.36 -25.88
C LEU A 190 4.70 -3.71 -26.17
N GLY A 191 5.88 -3.90 -25.66
CA GLY A 191 6.62 -5.14 -25.81
C GLY A 191 7.73 -5.29 -24.77
N PRO A 192 8.54 -6.34 -24.89
CA PRO A 192 9.68 -6.54 -24.00
C PRO A 192 10.60 -5.31 -23.98
N GLY A 193 11.00 -4.91 -22.78
CA GLY A 193 11.78 -3.69 -22.54
C GLY A 193 10.94 -2.41 -22.39
N ASP A 194 9.63 -2.47 -22.55
CA ASP A 194 8.73 -1.37 -22.16
C ASP A 194 8.19 -1.59 -20.74
N VAL A 195 7.88 -0.49 -20.07
CA VAL A 195 7.26 -0.51 -18.73
C VAL A 195 5.93 0.23 -18.80
N ILE A 196 4.92 -0.32 -18.12
CA ILE A 196 3.68 0.39 -17.85
C ILE A 196 3.47 0.56 -16.35
N ILE A 197 3.24 1.81 -15.92
CA ILE A 197 2.82 2.14 -14.56
C ILE A 197 1.31 2.27 -14.55
N VAL A 198 0.64 1.45 -13.76
CA VAL A 198 -0.82 1.46 -13.66
C VAL A 198 -1.23 1.87 -12.25
N VAL A 199 -1.99 2.99 -12.17
CA VAL A 199 -2.45 3.55 -10.89
C VAL A 199 -3.91 3.23 -10.67
N SER A 200 -4.21 2.57 -9.57
CA SER A 200 -5.59 2.27 -9.18
C SER A 200 -5.71 2.15 -7.66
N SER A 201 -6.44 3.05 -7.03
CA SER A 201 -6.65 3.03 -5.57
C SER A 201 -7.14 1.68 -5.05
N THR A 202 -8.14 1.10 -5.71
CA THR A 202 -8.73 -0.20 -5.31
C THR A 202 -8.07 -1.40 -5.97
N GLY A 203 -7.28 -1.21 -7.03
CA GLY A 203 -6.73 -2.29 -7.85
C GLY A 203 -7.77 -3.19 -8.52
N ARG A 204 -9.04 -2.74 -8.62
CA ARG A 204 -10.20 -3.53 -9.09
C ARG A 204 -10.98 -2.88 -10.23
N THR A 205 -10.59 -1.70 -10.67
CA THR A 205 -11.28 -0.97 -11.74
C THR A 205 -11.13 -1.72 -13.07
N SER A 206 -12.24 -2.13 -13.67
CA SER A 206 -12.25 -3.01 -14.86
C SER A 206 -11.48 -2.44 -16.04
N SER A 207 -11.64 -1.14 -16.33
CA SER A 207 -10.87 -0.46 -17.40
C SER A 207 -9.37 -0.49 -17.14
N THR A 208 -8.96 -0.29 -15.90
CA THR A 208 -7.55 -0.32 -15.50
C THR A 208 -6.97 -1.75 -15.62
N LEU A 209 -7.73 -2.75 -15.18
CA LEU A 209 -7.33 -4.16 -15.30
C LEU A 209 -7.19 -4.60 -16.76
N SER A 210 -8.10 -4.15 -17.64
CA SER A 210 -8.02 -4.47 -19.06
C SER A 210 -6.78 -3.89 -19.74
N ILE A 211 -6.37 -2.68 -19.34
CA ILE A 211 -5.13 -2.04 -19.83
C ILE A 211 -3.90 -2.80 -19.32
N ALA A 212 -3.89 -3.13 -18.02
CA ALA A 212 -2.80 -3.88 -17.39
C ALA A 212 -2.60 -5.26 -18.05
N ASP A 213 -3.69 -5.99 -18.26
CA ASP A 213 -3.69 -7.30 -18.90
C ASP A 213 -3.20 -7.22 -20.36
N ALA A 214 -3.67 -6.22 -21.11
CA ALA A 214 -3.24 -6.01 -22.49
C ALA A 214 -1.74 -5.73 -22.59
N ALA A 215 -1.19 -4.89 -21.72
CA ALA A 215 0.23 -4.56 -21.67
C ALA A 215 1.08 -5.76 -21.26
N SER A 216 0.66 -6.48 -20.21
CA SER A 216 1.33 -7.70 -19.74
C SER A 216 1.33 -8.79 -20.81
N SER A 217 0.19 -9.00 -21.50
CA SER A 217 0.07 -9.95 -22.63
C SER A 217 0.95 -9.57 -23.82
N ALA A 218 1.24 -8.29 -23.99
CA ALA A 218 2.17 -7.79 -25.02
C ALA A 218 3.65 -7.93 -24.63
N GLY A 219 3.95 -8.33 -23.38
CA GLY A 219 5.29 -8.57 -22.87
C GLY A 219 5.93 -7.36 -22.16
N ALA A 220 5.19 -6.30 -21.90
CA ALA A 220 5.67 -5.18 -21.10
C ALA A 220 5.74 -5.53 -19.61
N SER A 221 6.69 -4.94 -18.90
CA SER A 221 6.74 -5.02 -17.43
C SER A 221 5.70 -4.09 -16.83
N LEU A 222 4.95 -4.58 -15.83
CA LEU A 222 3.87 -3.87 -15.18
C LEU A 222 4.25 -3.48 -13.75
N ILE A 223 4.22 -2.18 -13.45
CA ILE A 223 4.32 -1.64 -12.10
C ILE A 223 2.93 -1.18 -11.66
N ALA A 224 2.39 -1.75 -10.60
CA ALA A 224 1.12 -1.34 -10.01
C ALA A 224 1.34 -0.36 -8.85
N ILE A 225 0.57 0.73 -8.83
CA ILE A 225 0.46 1.62 -7.66
C ILE A 225 -0.97 1.52 -7.14
N THR A 226 -1.13 1.00 -5.93
CA THR A 226 -2.45 0.73 -5.35
C THR A 226 -2.45 0.98 -3.83
N ASN A 227 -3.65 1.16 -3.25
CA ASN A 227 -3.78 1.32 -1.81
C ASN A 227 -3.92 0.00 -1.06
N GLN A 228 -4.09 -1.12 -1.76
CA GLN A 228 -4.41 -2.41 -1.13
C GLN A 228 -3.51 -3.52 -1.66
N TYR A 229 -3.12 -4.43 -0.77
CA TYR A 229 -2.57 -5.74 -1.12
C TYR A 229 -3.67 -6.66 -1.67
N ASP A 230 -3.28 -7.77 -2.28
CA ASP A 230 -4.19 -8.83 -2.74
C ASP A 230 -5.30 -8.35 -3.69
N THR A 231 -4.96 -7.39 -4.55
CA THR A 231 -5.87 -6.93 -5.61
C THR A 231 -5.59 -7.64 -6.93
N PRO A 232 -6.58 -7.74 -7.84
CA PRO A 232 -6.35 -8.28 -9.18
C PRO A 232 -5.22 -7.54 -9.91
N LEU A 233 -5.08 -6.22 -9.74
CA LEU A 233 -4.00 -5.45 -10.34
C LEU A 233 -2.63 -5.84 -9.76
N ALA A 234 -2.54 -6.00 -8.42
CA ALA A 234 -1.30 -6.43 -7.77
C ALA A 234 -0.88 -7.85 -8.19
N THR A 235 -1.85 -8.73 -8.47
CA THR A 235 -1.58 -10.09 -8.96
C THR A 235 -1.03 -10.10 -10.39
N LEU A 236 -1.46 -9.16 -11.24
CA LEU A 236 -0.98 -9.03 -12.62
C LEU A 236 0.42 -8.38 -12.70
N ALA A 237 0.78 -7.58 -11.71
CA ALA A 237 1.98 -6.76 -11.75
C ALA A 237 3.27 -7.56 -11.50
N ASN A 238 4.34 -7.18 -12.19
CA ASN A 238 5.69 -7.62 -11.85
C ASN A 238 6.11 -7.04 -10.50
N VAL A 239 5.79 -5.75 -10.28
CA VAL A 239 6.06 -5.05 -9.02
C VAL A 239 4.82 -4.31 -8.57
N SER A 240 4.49 -4.39 -7.28
CA SER A 240 3.37 -3.67 -6.67
C SER A 240 3.86 -2.72 -5.59
N LEU A 241 3.66 -1.44 -5.82
CA LEU A 241 3.87 -0.39 -4.82
C LEU A 241 2.55 -0.15 -4.09
N VAL A 242 2.43 -0.72 -2.89
CA VAL A 242 1.25 -0.52 -2.05
C VAL A 242 1.50 0.69 -1.16
N VAL A 243 0.84 1.78 -1.51
CA VAL A 243 1.07 3.07 -0.84
C VAL A 243 0.17 3.27 0.38
N GLY A 244 -0.80 2.39 0.62
CA GLY A 244 -1.77 2.55 1.68
C GLY A 244 -2.65 3.78 1.46
N GLY A 245 -3.82 3.81 1.99
CA GLY A 245 -4.73 4.95 1.90
C GLY A 245 -6.17 4.47 1.95
N MET A 246 -7.00 5.19 2.70
CA MET A 246 -8.44 4.95 2.65
C MET A 246 -8.99 5.54 1.36
N PRO A 247 -9.89 4.84 0.65
CA PRO A 247 -10.65 5.48 -0.40
C PRO A 247 -11.43 6.66 0.21
N LEU A 248 -11.42 7.81 -0.47
CA LEU A 248 -12.27 8.94 -0.08
C LEU A 248 -13.72 8.44 0.00
N PRO A 249 -14.47 8.82 1.05
CA PRO A 249 -15.88 8.49 1.12
C PRO A 249 -16.58 8.97 -0.14
N ALA A 250 -17.47 8.14 -0.71
CA ALA A 250 -18.20 8.44 -1.95
C ALA A 250 -19.02 9.75 -1.88
N GLN A 251 -19.21 10.29 -0.68
CA GLN A 251 -19.92 11.56 -0.42
C GLN A 251 -19.08 12.83 -0.76
N MET A 252 -17.79 12.70 -1.06
CA MET A 252 -16.96 13.84 -1.54
C MET A 252 -16.83 13.88 -3.07
N ALA A 253 -17.52 12.99 -3.78
CA ALA A 253 -17.53 12.92 -5.25
C ALA A 253 -18.81 13.52 -5.88
N ALA A 254 -19.60 14.29 -5.12
CA ALA A 254 -20.82 14.97 -5.60
C ALA A 254 -20.57 16.48 -5.77
#